data_c80762ca7737397871a1cbc2e1dc3ab6
#
_entry.id   c80762ca7737397871a1cbc2e1dc3ab6
#
_cell.length_a   1.000
_cell.length_b   1.000
_cell.length_c   1.000
_cell.angle_alpha   90.00
_cell.angle_beta   90.00
_cell.angle_gamma   90.00
#
_symmetry.space_group_name_H-M   'P 1'
#
loop_
_entity.id
_entity.type
_entity.pdbx_description
1 polymer ?
#
loop_
_entity_poly.entity_id
_entity_poly.type
_entity_poly.pdbx_seq_one_letter_code
_entity_poly.pdbx_strand_id
1 'polypeptide(L)'
;MENKRRKLHEELEVVKVGYANGVAEGFPFTNIEKAAMIDNAEEAYGKFLDALKCDWRNDPNSMETPRRVAKAYVNDLWAGRYTAMSPITSFPSDGYDGIIIERNIPLTSMCSH
;
A
#
# COMPACT_ATOMS: atom_id res chain seq x y z
N MET A 1 25.06 -1.45 -18.46
CA MET A 1 23.62 -1.23 -18.32
C MET A 1 22.87 -2.43 -17.75
N GLU A 2 23.15 -3.64 -18.20
CA GLU A 2 22.54 -4.86 -17.63
C GLU A 2 22.87 -5.05 -16.16
N ASN A 3 24.07 -4.71 -15.69
CA ASN A 3 24.48 -4.84 -14.30
C ASN A 3 23.68 -3.93 -13.33
N LYS A 4 23.25 -2.74 -13.78
CA LYS A 4 22.41 -1.85 -12.96
C LYS A 4 20.96 -2.34 -12.86
N ARG A 5 20.42 -2.89 -13.95
CA ARG A 5 19.09 -3.51 -13.95
C ARG A 5 19.07 -4.78 -13.12
N ARG A 6 20.12 -5.56 -13.17
CA ARG A 6 20.27 -6.79 -12.39
C ARG A 6 20.40 -6.49 -10.90
N LYS A 7 21.20 -5.48 -10.50
CA LYS A 7 21.29 -5.02 -9.11
C LYS A 7 19.95 -4.49 -8.58
N LEU A 8 19.23 -3.69 -9.37
CA LEU A 8 17.91 -3.21 -8.97
C LEU A 8 16.93 -4.38 -8.80
N HIS A 9 17.01 -5.38 -9.66
CA HIS A 9 16.16 -6.57 -9.59
C HIS A 9 16.52 -7.42 -8.37
N GLU A 10 17.81 -7.58 -8.08
CA GLU A 10 18.30 -8.27 -6.89
C GLU A 10 17.97 -7.51 -5.61
N GLU A 11 18.04 -6.17 -5.61
CA GLU A 11 17.62 -5.34 -4.48
C GLU A 11 16.11 -5.39 -4.26
N LEU A 12 15.30 -5.50 -5.31
CA LEU A 12 13.85 -5.68 -5.22
C LEU A 12 13.47 -7.08 -4.70
N GLU A 13 14.30 -8.10 -4.97
CA GLU A 13 14.12 -9.44 -4.42
C GLU A 13 14.39 -9.52 -2.91
N VAL A 14 15.07 -8.52 -2.35
CA VAL A 14 15.29 -8.42 -0.90
C VAL A 14 14.08 -7.87 -0.15
N VAL A 15 13.07 -7.36 -0.86
CA VAL A 15 11.81 -6.95 -0.22
C VAL A 15 11.12 -8.19 0.34
N LYS A 16 11.03 -8.25 1.67
CA LYS A 16 10.45 -9.41 2.36
C LYS A 16 8.95 -9.48 2.10
N VAL A 17 8.55 -10.46 1.31
CA VAL A 17 7.15 -10.73 0.98
C VAL A 17 6.43 -11.30 2.21
N GLY A 18 5.24 -10.77 2.50
CA GLY A 18 4.41 -11.25 3.60
C GLY A 18 4.75 -10.69 4.98
N TYR A 19 5.82 -9.91 5.12
CA TYR A 19 6.09 -9.20 6.36
C TYR A 19 5.27 -7.92 6.46
N ALA A 20 4.94 -7.50 7.67
CA ALA A 20 4.09 -6.33 7.89
C ALA A 20 4.63 -5.04 7.26
N ASN A 21 5.95 -4.88 7.18
CA ASN A 21 6.60 -3.72 6.55
C ASN A 21 7.03 -3.98 5.10
N GLY A 22 6.70 -5.12 4.53
CA GLY A 22 7.01 -5.48 3.17
C GLY A 22 5.78 -5.48 2.27
N VAL A 23 5.95 -5.94 1.04
CA VAL A 23 4.81 -6.19 0.15
C VAL A 23 4.04 -7.42 0.63
N ALA A 24 2.73 -7.42 0.42
CA ALA A 24 1.90 -8.55 0.78
C ALA A 24 2.15 -9.74 -0.15
N GLU A 25 1.99 -10.94 0.38
CA GLU A 25 2.07 -12.16 -0.43
C GLU A 25 1.02 -12.12 -1.55
N GLY A 26 1.45 -12.38 -2.78
CA GLY A 26 0.61 -12.25 -3.98
C GLY A 26 0.75 -10.91 -4.71
N PHE A 27 1.54 -9.99 -4.19
CA PHE A 27 1.83 -8.69 -4.82
C PHE A 27 2.36 -8.85 -6.26
N PRO A 28 1.96 -7.99 -7.21
CA PRO A 28 0.96 -6.93 -7.09
C PRO A 28 -0.48 -7.46 -7.24
N PHE A 29 -1.43 -6.77 -6.61
CA PHE A 29 -2.83 -7.16 -6.66
C PHE A 29 -3.60 -6.39 -7.73
N THR A 30 -4.55 -7.07 -8.37
CA THR A 30 -5.50 -6.44 -9.30
C THR A 30 -6.56 -5.65 -8.53
N ASN A 31 -7.31 -4.80 -9.24
CA ASN A 31 -8.41 -4.05 -8.62
C ASN A 31 -9.52 -4.98 -8.09
N ILE A 32 -9.75 -6.11 -8.77
CA ILE A 32 -10.72 -7.13 -8.33
C ILE A 32 -10.25 -7.76 -7.02
N GLU A 33 -8.98 -8.13 -6.95
CA GLU A 33 -8.39 -8.70 -5.73
C GLU A 33 -8.42 -7.70 -4.57
N LYS A 34 -8.11 -6.42 -4.82
CA LYS A 34 -8.20 -5.37 -3.81
C LYS A 34 -9.63 -5.15 -3.31
N ALA A 35 -10.63 -5.22 -4.20
CA ALA A 35 -12.03 -5.12 -3.80
C ALA A 35 -12.42 -6.29 -2.87
N ALA A 36 -11.98 -7.50 -3.16
CA ALA A 36 -12.21 -8.65 -2.28
C ALA A 36 -11.51 -8.49 -0.93
N MET A 37 -10.30 -7.95 -0.91
CA MET A 37 -9.56 -7.64 0.32
C MET A 37 -10.31 -6.61 1.17
N ILE A 38 -10.87 -5.58 0.56
CA ILE A 38 -11.68 -4.57 1.25
C ILE A 38 -12.90 -5.21 1.90
N ASP A 39 -13.62 -6.08 1.19
CA ASP A 39 -14.80 -6.78 1.72
C ASP A 39 -14.41 -7.64 2.93
N ASN A 40 -13.33 -8.39 2.83
CA ASN A 40 -12.82 -9.23 3.93
C ASN A 40 -12.36 -8.41 5.13
N ALA A 41 -11.67 -7.30 4.88
CA ALA A 41 -11.20 -6.40 5.95
C ALA A 41 -12.36 -5.68 6.63
N GLU A 42 -13.39 -5.29 5.88
CA GLU A 42 -14.62 -4.71 6.41
C GLU A 42 -15.30 -5.66 7.39
N GLU A 43 -15.46 -6.92 7.00
CA GLU A 43 -16.05 -7.95 7.88
C GLU A 43 -15.22 -8.15 9.15
N ALA A 44 -13.91 -8.25 9.01
CA ALA A 44 -12.99 -8.43 10.14
C ALA A 44 -13.02 -7.24 11.11
N TYR A 45 -13.07 -6.02 10.58
CA TYR A 45 -13.16 -4.82 11.41
C TYR A 45 -14.50 -4.71 12.13
N GLY A 46 -15.59 -5.10 11.49
CA GLY A 46 -16.89 -5.20 12.15
C GLY A 46 -16.85 -6.15 13.34
N LYS A 47 -16.21 -7.29 13.20
CA LYS A 47 -16.00 -8.24 14.30
C LYS A 47 -15.12 -7.65 15.41
N PHE A 48 -14.13 -6.86 15.05
CA PHE A 48 -13.30 -6.13 16.02
C PHE A 48 -14.14 -5.19 16.88
N LEU A 49 -15.02 -4.41 16.26
CA LEU A 49 -15.93 -3.53 16.98
C LEU A 49 -16.94 -4.31 17.84
N ASP A 50 -17.42 -5.46 17.37
CA ASP A 50 -18.29 -6.35 18.15
C ASP A 50 -17.58 -6.84 19.42
N ALA A 51 -16.31 -7.19 19.32
CA ALA A 51 -15.50 -7.60 20.46
C ALA A 51 -15.34 -6.49 21.51
N LEU A 52 -15.31 -5.24 21.06
CA LEU A 52 -15.26 -4.06 21.93
C LEU A 52 -16.62 -3.68 22.50
N LYS A 53 -17.69 -4.45 22.22
CA LYS A 53 -19.06 -4.15 22.62
C LYS A 53 -19.60 -2.83 22.06
N CYS A 54 -19.14 -2.45 20.89
CA CYS A 54 -19.60 -1.27 20.15
C CYS A 54 -20.72 -1.68 19.19
N ASP A 55 -21.93 -1.17 19.42
CA ASP A 55 -23.07 -1.43 18.53
C ASP A 55 -23.04 -0.50 17.31
N TRP A 56 -22.11 -0.80 16.41
CA TRP A 56 -21.87 0.02 15.22
C TRP A 56 -22.95 -0.14 14.14
N ARG A 57 -23.61 -1.31 14.09
CA ARG A 57 -24.63 -1.59 13.07
C ARG A 57 -25.88 -0.72 13.21
N ASN A 58 -26.23 -0.36 14.43
CA ASN A 58 -27.41 0.43 14.76
C ASN A 58 -27.10 1.91 14.95
N ASP A 59 -25.84 2.33 14.80
CA ASP A 59 -25.40 3.70 14.92
C ASP A 59 -25.20 4.31 13.53
N PRO A 60 -26.02 5.30 13.09
CA PRO A 60 -25.86 5.94 11.79
C PRO A 60 -24.50 6.59 11.57
N ASN A 61 -23.81 6.97 12.64
CA ASN A 61 -22.47 7.58 12.55
C ASN A 61 -21.36 6.53 12.38
N SER A 62 -21.60 5.29 12.76
CA SER A 62 -20.57 4.25 12.80
C SER A 62 -20.83 3.08 11.84
N MET A 63 -22.03 2.98 11.27
CA MET A 63 -22.41 1.83 10.44
C MET A 63 -21.52 1.65 9.19
N GLU A 64 -20.97 2.72 8.65
CA GLU A 64 -20.05 2.69 7.51
C GLU A 64 -18.57 2.64 7.90
N THR A 65 -18.27 2.69 9.19
CA THR A 65 -16.88 2.75 9.68
C THR A 65 -16.05 1.54 9.24
N PRO A 66 -16.53 0.29 9.36
CA PRO A 66 -15.74 -0.86 8.89
C PRO A 66 -15.33 -0.76 7.43
N ARG A 67 -16.23 -0.34 6.56
CA ARG A 67 -15.94 -0.18 5.14
C ARG A 67 -14.96 0.96 4.88
N ARG A 68 -15.13 2.08 5.55
CA ARG A 68 -14.23 3.24 5.42
C ARG A 68 -12.82 2.89 5.87
N VAL A 69 -12.69 2.20 6.98
CA VAL A 69 -11.39 1.75 7.49
C VAL A 69 -10.73 0.78 6.53
N ALA A 70 -11.47 -0.21 6.03
CA ALA A 70 -10.95 -1.18 5.07
C ALA A 70 -10.44 -0.51 3.79
N LYS A 71 -11.22 0.42 3.23
CA LYS A 71 -10.83 1.19 2.04
C LYS A 71 -9.60 2.07 2.30
N ALA A 72 -9.55 2.71 3.46
CA ALA A 72 -8.42 3.57 3.82
C ALA A 72 -7.12 2.78 3.89
N TYR A 73 -7.14 1.60 4.49
CA TYR A 73 -5.94 0.75 4.55
C TYR A 73 -5.50 0.25 3.19
N VAL A 74 -6.41 -0.28 2.39
CA VAL A 74 -6.06 -0.90 1.10
C VAL A 74 -5.67 0.14 0.05
N ASN A 75 -6.39 1.26 0.00
CA ASN A 75 -6.23 2.25 -1.06
C ASN A 75 -5.28 3.38 -0.73
N ASP A 76 -5.05 3.66 0.56
CA ASP A 76 -4.25 4.81 0.99
C ASP A 76 -3.10 4.42 1.91
N LEU A 77 -3.39 3.98 3.14
CA LEU A 77 -2.37 3.83 4.18
C LEU A 77 -1.34 2.75 3.84
N TRP A 78 -1.79 1.63 3.29
CA TRP A 78 -0.94 0.50 2.93
C TRP A 78 -0.94 0.21 1.43
N ALA A 79 -1.30 1.17 0.62
CA ALA A 79 -1.41 1.00 -0.84
C ALA A 79 -0.13 0.44 -1.47
N GLY A 80 1.04 0.84 -0.99
CA GLY A 80 2.33 0.36 -1.49
C GLY A 80 2.59 -1.12 -1.24
N ARG A 81 1.86 -1.76 -0.32
CA ARG A 81 1.95 -3.21 -0.10
C ARG A 81 1.29 -4.02 -1.20
N TYR A 82 0.37 -3.41 -1.94
CA TYR A 82 -0.53 -4.10 -2.87
C TYR A 82 -0.38 -3.64 -4.31
N THR A 83 0.11 -2.43 -4.53
CA THR A 83 0.20 -1.79 -5.85
C THR A 83 1.65 -1.60 -6.24
N ALA A 84 2.01 -2.06 -7.44
CA ALA A 84 3.34 -1.88 -7.98
C ALA A 84 3.63 -0.40 -8.23
N MET A 85 4.88 0.00 -8.00
CA MET A 85 5.36 1.32 -8.35
C MET A 85 5.27 1.54 -9.86
N SER A 86 5.00 2.77 -10.28
CA SER A 86 5.02 3.13 -11.70
C SER A 86 6.40 2.85 -12.31
N PRO A 87 6.45 2.47 -13.61
CA PRO A 87 7.72 2.23 -14.28
C PRO A 87 8.66 3.44 -14.17
N ILE A 88 9.92 3.17 -13.87
CA ILE A 88 10.96 4.21 -13.83
C ILE A 88 11.44 4.45 -15.25
N THR A 89 11.34 5.69 -15.70
CA THR A 89 11.87 6.14 -16.98
C THR A 89 13.13 6.96 -16.73
N SER A 90 14.17 6.67 -17.47
CA SER A 90 15.42 7.43 -17.42
C SER A 90 15.74 8.06 -18.79
N PHE A 91 16.40 9.18 -18.74
CA PHE A 91 16.86 9.90 -19.94
C PHE A 91 18.25 10.48 -19.69
N PRO A 92 19.03 10.81 -20.76
CA PRO A 92 20.36 11.36 -20.61
C PRO A 92 20.36 12.70 -19.87
N SER A 93 21.37 12.94 -19.05
CA SER A 93 21.51 14.18 -18.30
C SER A 93 22.09 15.34 -19.13
N ASP A 94 22.50 15.09 -20.36
CA ASP A 94 23.16 16.06 -21.26
C ASP A 94 24.37 16.77 -20.62
N GLY A 95 25.11 16.04 -19.78
CA GLY A 95 26.30 16.58 -19.10
C GLY A 95 26.00 17.47 -17.92
N TYR A 96 24.73 17.59 -17.49
CA TYR A 96 24.38 18.34 -16.31
C TYR A 96 24.86 17.63 -15.03
N ASP A 97 25.66 18.32 -14.22
CA ASP A 97 26.24 17.79 -12.98
C ASP A 97 25.83 18.59 -11.73
N GLY A 98 24.83 19.46 -11.86
CA GLY A 98 24.31 20.29 -10.77
C GLY A 98 23.35 19.52 -9.86
N ILE A 99 22.74 20.25 -8.93
CA ILE A 99 21.73 19.72 -8.00
C ILE A 99 20.36 19.78 -8.69
N ILE A 100 19.64 18.66 -8.62
CA ILE A 100 18.25 18.57 -9.06
C ILE A 100 17.37 18.44 -7.82
N ILE A 101 16.37 19.34 -7.68
CA ILE A 101 15.45 19.35 -6.55
C ILE A 101 14.04 19.18 -7.07
N GLU A 102 13.38 18.12 -6.60
CA GLU A 102 11.94 17.92 -6.77
C GLU A 102 11.22 18.25 -5.48
N ARG A 103 10.11 18.98 -5.58
CA ARG A 103 9.31 19.43 -4.44
C ARG A 103 7.89 18.85 -4.49
N ASN A 104 7.23 18.89 -3.35
CA ASN A 104 5.82 18.48 -3.21
C ASN A 104 5.57 17.03 -3.62
N ILE A 105 6.53 16.16 -3.37
CA ILE A 105 6.36 14.72 -3.61
C ILE A 105 5.47 14.17 -2.49
N PRO A 106 4.25 13.67 -2.81
CA PRO A 106 3.40 13.08 -1.79
C PRO A 106 4.00 11.78 -1.28
N LEU A 107 4.01 11.61 0.04
CA LEU A 107 4.48 10.42 0.69
C LEU A 107 3.45 9.94 1.70
N THR A 108 3.01 8.70 1.56
CA THR A 108 2.17 8.02 2.54
C THR A 108 2.90 6.80 3.06
N SER A 109 3.16 6.79 4.35
CA SER A 109 3.86 5.68 4.99
C SER A 109 3.30 5.48 6.39
N MET A 110 3.06 4.24 6.76
CA MET A 110 2.57 3.87 8.08
C MET A 110 3.36 2.68 8.60
N CYS A 111 3.89 2.82 9.81
CA CYS A 111 4.60 1.75 10.48
C CYS A 111 3.62 0.64 10.91
N SER A 112 4.08 -0.62 10.88
CA SER A 112 3.26 -1.76 11.30
C SER A 112 3.02 -1.82 12.82
N HIS A 113 3.80 -1.05 13.59
CA HIS A 113 3.65 -0.98 15.04
C HIS A 113 2.43 -0.15 15.43
#